data_58ae555220c6b87855b0d7a0d10b150b
#
_entry.id   58ae555220c6b87855b0d7a0d10b150b
#
_cell.length_a   1.000
_cell.length_b   1.000
_cell.length_c   1.000
_cell.angle_alpha   90.00
_cell.angle_beta   90.00
_cell.angle_gamma   90.00
#
_symmetry.space_group_name_H-M   'P 1'
#
loop_
_entity.id
_entity.type
_entity.pdbx_description
1 polymer ?
#
loop_
_entity_poly.entity_id
_entity_poly.type
_entity_poly.pdbx_seq_one_letter_code
_entity_poly.pdbx_strand_id
1 'polypeptide(L)'
;MPVTYQIDLAKNLIRTRCIGDVTPEEVAAHFRELSQDRNRPKHLNVLLDLTEETSLPEKEDLLGVSLHISDLFDSAQFGACAIVADNDALFGMMRMFEVLANEYFVVTHVFRELAEAESWLNAVTPSVRRMAYPQ
;
A
#
# COMPACT_ATOMS: atom_id res chain seq x y z
N MET A 1 6.17 -16.35 5.00
CA MET A 1 4.89 -15.60 4.87
C MET A 1 4.89 -14.91 3.52
N PRO A 2 3.86 -15.10 2.67
CA PRO A 2 3.82 -14.44 1.36
C PRO A 2 3.58 -12.93 1.44
N VAL A 3 3.00 -12.44 2.53
CA VAL A 3 2.85 -10.99 2.76
C VAL A 3 3.59 -10.63 4.04
N THR A 4 4.58 -9.75 3.91
CA THR A 4 5.37 -9.28 5.05
C THR A 4 5.43 -7.76 5.03
N TYR A 5 5.63 -7.14 6.19
CA TYR A 5 5.79 -5.69 6.25
C TYR A 5 6.84 -5.28 7.27
N GLN A 6 7.38 -4.10 7.07
CA GLN A 6 8.30 -3.44 7.99
C GLN A 6 7.83 -2.01 8.19
N ILE A 7 8.00 -1.50 9.42
CA ILE A 7 7.63 -0.14 9.77
C ILE A 7 8.89 0.72 9.84
N ASP A 8 8.90 1.80 9.05
CA ASP A 8 9.94 2.83 9.13
C ASP A 8 9.33 4.05 9.82
N LEU A 9 9.56 4.18 11.12
CA LEU A 9 8.98 5.25 11.93
C LEU A 9 9.48 6.63 11.52
N ALA A 10 10.73 6.73 11.08
CA ALA A 10 11.31 8.02 10.68
C ALA A 10 10.58 8.62 9.48
N LYS A 11 10.05 7.77 8.60
CA LYS A 11 9.34 8.19 7.38
C LYS A 11 7.83 8.00 7.47
N ASN A 12 7.31 7.50 8.58
CA ASN A 12 5.91 7.10 8.71
C ASN A 12 5.50 6.17 7.57
N LEU A 13 6.36 5.22 7.25
CA LEU A 13 6.23 4.37 6.07
C LEU A 13 6.06 2.91 6.46
N ILE A 14 5.06 2.27 5.86
CA ILE A 14 4.89 0.83 5.91
C ILE A 14 5.41 0.25 4.61
N ARG A 15 6.43 -0.60 4.68
CA ARG A 15 6.97 -1.32 3.53
C ARG A 15 6.38 -2.71 3.52
N THR A 16 5.49 -2.99 2.59
CA THR A 16 4.83 -4.29 2.44
C THR A 16 5.37 -4.98 1.20
N ARG A 17 5.75 -6.26 1.33
CA ARG A 17 6.22 -7.09 0.21
C ARG A 17 5.28 -8.28 0.06
N CYS A 18 4.89 -8.55 -1.19
CA CYS A 18 4.15 -9.74 -1.55
C CYS A 18 5.07 -10.66 -2.35
N ILE A 19 5.21 -11.90 -1.92
CA ILE A 19 6.18 -12.86 -2.48
C ILE A 19 5.44 -14.14 -2.87
N GLY A 20 5.62 -14.57 -4.12
CA GLY A 20 5.02 -15.79 -4.62
C GLY A 20 3.54 -15.66 -4.84
N ASP A 21 2.80 -16.74 -4.56
CA ASP A 21 1.35 -16.78 -4.71
C ASP A 21 0.68 -16.22 -3.46
N VAL A 22 -0.10 -15.16 -3.64
CA VAL A 22 -0.75 -14.45 -2.54
C VAL A 22 -2.27 -14.60 -2.67
N THR A 23 -2.90 -15.08 -1.61
CA THR A 23 -4.35 -15.28 -1.57
C THR A 23 -5.06 -14.10 -0.90
N PRO A 24 -6.37 -13.91 -1.17
CA PRO A 24 -7.15 -12.87 -0.48
C PRO A 24 -7.14 -13.02 1.04
N GLU A 25 -7.12 -14.27 1.54
CA GLU A 25 -7.08 -14.56 2.98
C GLU A 25 -5.77 -14.07 3.61
N GLU A 26 -4.67 -14.19 2.88
CA GLU A 26 -3.36 -13.72 3.35
C GLU A 26 -3.30 -12.20 3.39
N VAL A 27 -3.93 -11.53 2.42
CA VAL A 27 -4.05 -10.07 2.43
C VAL A 27 -4.89 -9.62 3.62
N ALA A 28 -6.01 -10.29 3.87
CA ALA A 28 -6.88 -9.98 5.02
C ALA A 28 -6.13 -10.14 6.34
N ALA A 29 -5.34 -11.22 6.46
CA ALA A 29 -4.53 -11.44 7.66
C ALA A 29 -3.49 -10.33 7.86
N HIS A 30 -2.87 -9.85 6.78
CA HIS A 30 -1.94 -8.74 6.82
C HIS A 30 -2.60 -7.47 7.38
N PHE A 31 -3.80 -7.13 6.91
CA PHE A 31 -4.50 -5.95 7.42
C PHE A 31 -4.89 -6.08 8.88
N ARG A 32 -5.31 -7.28 9.31
CA ARG A 32 -5.61 -7.53 10.74
C ARG A 32 -4.37 -7.36 11.60
N GLU A 33 -3.25 -7.91 11.17
CA GLU A 33 -1.98 -7.79 11.87
C GLU A 33 -1.53 -6.34 11.97
N LEU A 34 -1.60 -5.61 10.86
CA LEU A 34 -1.22 -4.20 10.83
C LEU A 34 -2.11 -3.35 11.73
N SER A 35 -3.42 -3.61 11.76
CA SER A 35 -4.35 -2.85 12.58
C SER A 35 -4.08 -3.03 14.09
N GLN A 36 -3.50 -4.15 14.48
CA GLN A 36 -3.19 -4.49 15.86
C GLN A 36 -1.75 -4.18 16.27
N ASP A 37 -0.93 -3.73 15.33
CA ASP A 37 0.47 -3.47 15.59
C ASP A 37 0.64 -2.15 16.35
N ARG A 38 1.17 -2.24 17.56
CA ARG A 38 1.35 -1.07 18.45
C ARG A 38 2.44 -0.12 17.95
N ASN A 39 3.34 -0.60 17.10
CA ASN A 39 4.42 0.22 16.54
C ASN A 39 3.98 0.99 15.30
N ARG A 40 2.77 0.75 14.83
CA ARG A 40 2.23 1.40 13.65
C ARG A 40 2.02 2.90 13.90
N PRO A 41 2.61 3.79 13.06
CA PRO A 41 2.33 5.22 13.21
C PRO A 41 0.87 5.51 12.85
N LYS A 42 0.35 6.60 13.38
CA LYS A 42 -1.02 7.05 13.09
C LYS A 42 -1.14 7.52 11.65
N HIS A 43 -0.12 8.19 11.14
CA HIS A 43 -0.06 8.67 9.76
C HIS A 43 0.77 7.69 8.95
N LEU A 44 0.19 7.14 7.88
CA LEU A 44 0.81 6.07 7.12
C LEU A 44 1.03 6.45 5.67
N ASN A 45 2.28 6.37 5.24
CA ASN A 45 2.61 6.23 3.83
C ASN A 45 2.88 4.75 3.58
N VAL A 46 2.60 4.27 2.39
CA VAL A 46 2.70 2.85 2.05
C VAL A 46 3.56 2.66 0.81
N LEU A 47 4.50 1.72 0.90
CA LEU A 47 5.23 1.21 -0.26
C LEU A 47 4.86 -0.27 -0.40
N LEU A 48 4.15 -0.59 -1.46
CA LEU A 48 3.70 -1.96 -1.73
C LEU A 48 4.56 -2.54 -2.85
N ASP A 49 5.46 -3.46 -2.49
CA ASP A 49 6.39 -4.09 -3.42
C ASP A 49 5.83 -5.44 -3.88
N LEU A 50 5.39 -5.51 -5.14
CA LEU A 50 4.84 -6.70 -5.76
C LEU A 50 5.79 -7.31 -6.79
N THR A 51 7.07 -6.93 -6.78
CA THR A 51 8.03 -7.40 -7.79
C THR A 51 8.28 -8.90 -7.72
N GLU A 52 8.04 -9.52 -6.57
CA GLU A 52 8.20 -10.96 -6.39
C GLU A 52 6.88 -11.72 -6.32
N GLU A 53 5.75 -11.04 -6.51
CA GLU A 53 4.45 -11.70 -6.54
C GLU A 53 4.24 -12.40 -7.88
N THR A 54 3.80 -13.66 -7.84
CA THR A 54 3.55 -14.46 -9.04
C THR A 54 2.07 -14.65 -9.34
N SER A 55 1.20 -14.39 -8.36
CA SER A 55 -0.25 -14.45 -8.55
C SER A 55 -0.78 -13.16 -9.21
N LEU A 56 -1.93 -13.28 -9.87
CA LEU A 56 -2.63 -12.14 -10.45
C LEU A 56 -3.98 -12.02 -9.75
N PRO A 57 -4.24 -10.94 -9.00
CA PRO A 57 -5.52 -10.78 -8.34
C PRO A 57 -6.63 -10.54 -9.36
N GLU A 58 -7.84 -10.95 -9.02
CA GLU A 58 -9.02 -10.64 -9.80
C GLU A 58 -9.64 -9.34 -9.32
N LYS A 59 -10.56 -8.78 -10.11
CA LYS A 59 -11.24 -7.52 -9.77
C LYS A 59 -11.92 -7.60 -8.41
N GLU A 60 -12.55 -8.72 -8.10
CA GLU A 60 -13.23 -8.95 -6.82
C GLU A 60 -12.25 -8.91 -5.65
N ASP A 61 -11.03 -9.40 -5.86
CA ASP A 61 -9.98 -9.37 -4.84
C ASP A 61 -9.58 -7.93 -4.52
N LEU A 62 -9.49 -7.08 -5.54
CA LEU A 62 -9.15 -5.67 -5.37
C LEU A 62 -10.23 -4.93 -4.59
N LEU A 63 -11.49 -5.23 -4.86
CA LEU A 63 -12.61 -4.67 -4.11
C LEU A 63 -12.55 -5.10 -2.64
N GLY A 64 -12.23 -6.36 -2.39
CA GLY A 64 -12.05 -6.89 -1.03
C GLY A 64 -10.93 -6.17 -0.29
N VAL A 65 -9.81 -5.92 -0.95
CA VAL A 65 -8.69 -5.19 -0.36
C VAL A 65 -9.12 -3.76 0.01
N SER A 66 -9.88 -3.09 -0.86
CA SER A 66 -10.33 -1.72 -0.57
C SER A 66 -11.23 -1.67 0.66
N LEU A 67 -12.03 -2.72 0.91
CA LEU A 67 -12.84 -2.82 2.13
C LEU A 67 -11.97 -2.96 3.39
N HIS A 68 -10.88 -3.71 3.31
CA HIS A 68 -9.93 -3.83 4.42
C HIS A 68 -9.24 -2.51 4.72
N ILE A 69 -8.90 -1.74 3.68
CA ILE A 69 -8.34 -0.40 3.84
C ILE A 69 -9.35 0.50 4.54
N SER A 70 -10.62 0.41 4.13
CA SER A 70 -11.71 1.18 4.76
C SER A 70 -11.81 0.90 6.26
N ASP A 71 -11.73 -0.37 6.65
CA ASP A 71 -11.78 -0.76 8.06
C ASP A 71 -10.60 -0.19 8.85
N LEU A 72 -9.42 -0.21 8.27
CA LEU A 72 -8.21 0.35 8.90
C LEU A 72 -8.25 1.87 8.95
N PHE A 73 -8.94 2.51 8.02
CA PHE A 73 -9.01 3.97 7.88
C PHE A 73 -9.52 4.66 9.14
N ASP A 74 -10.41 4.02 9.90
CA ASP A 74 -10.95 4.59 11.14
C ASP A 74 -9.89 4.77 12.23
N SER A 75 -8.80 4.00 12.18
CA SER A 75 -7.74 4.04 13.19
C SER A 75 -6.42 4.58 12.67
N ALA A 76 -6.36 4.96 11.39
CA ALA A 76 -5.13 5.45 10.74
C ALA A 76 -5.47 6.52 9.71
N GLN A 77 -4.50 7.39 9.44
CA GLN A 77 -4.59 8.38 8.36
C GLN A 77 -3.61 8.00 7.27
N PHE A 78 -4.11 7.82 6.05
CA PHE A 78 -3.30 7.40 4.91
C PHE A 78 -2.82 8.59 4.10
N GLY A 79 -1.53 8.63 3.79
CA GLY A 79 -0.92 9.67 2.96
C GLY A 79 -0.68 9.19 1.54
N ALA A 80 0.58 9.00 1.17
CA ALA A 80 0.96 8.53 -0.16
C ALA A 80 1.07 7.03 -0.21
N CYS A 81 0.64 6.44 -1.33
CA CYS A 81 0.79 5.01 -1.59
C CYS A 81 1.54 4.82 -2.90
N ALA A 82 2.70 4.16 -2.85
CA ALA A 82 3.45 3.75 -4.02
C ALA A 82 3.34 2.24 -4.19
N ILE A 83 2.99 1.80 -5.38
CA ILE A 83 2.86 0.38 -5.72
C ILE A 83 3.87 0.05 -6.80
N VAL A 84 4.63 -1.04 -6.61
CA VAL A 84 5.64 -1.46 -7.58
C VAL A 84 5.25 -2.81 -8.16
N ALA A 85 5.06 -2.87 -9.48
CA ALA A 85 4.74 -4.09 -10.21
C ALA A 85 5.47 -4.06 -11.56
N ASP A 86 6.38 -5.01 -11.77
CA ASP A 86 7.18 -5.07 -13.00
C ASP A 86 6.56 -5.98 -14.08
N ASN A 87 5.61 -6.81 -13.71
CA ASN A 87 4.86 -7.68 -14.61
C ASN A 87 3.72 -6.88 -15.24
N ASP A 88 3.57 -6.94 -16.57
CA ASP A 88 2.58 -6.15 -17.29
C ASP A 88 1.15 -6.38 -16.81
N ALA A 89 0.76 -7.65 -16.60
CA ALA A 89 -0.60 -7.97 -16.15
C ALA A 89 -0.87 -7.44 -14.75
N LEU A 90 0.08 -7.61 -13.84
CA LEU A 90 -0.05 -7.12 -12.48
C LEU A 90 -0.02 -5.59 -12.43
N PHE A 91 0.84 -4.97 -13.25
CA PHE A 91 0.88 -3.51 -13.38
C PHE A 91 -0.49 -2.96 -13.80
N GLY A 92 -1.11 -3.60 -14.81
CA GLY A 92 -2.44 -3.20 -15.28
C GLY A 92 -3.51 -3.33 -14.20
N MET A 93 -3.48 -4.43 -13.43
CA MET A 93 -4.41 -4.60 -12.31
C MET A 93 -4.20 -3.55 -11.22
N MET A 94 -2.95 -3.19 -10.95
CA MET A 94 -2.65 -2.18 -9.96
C MET A 94 -3.07 -0.78 -10.42
N ARG A 95 -3.07 -0.51 -11.73
CA ARG A 95 -3.63 0.74 -12.25
C ARG A 95 -5.13 0.84 -11.97
N MET A 96 -5.87 -0.28 -12.03
CA MET A 96 -7.27 -0.32 -11.62
C MET A 96 -7.41 -0.09 -10.12
N PHE A 97 -6.56 -0.72 -9.32
CA PHE A 97 -6.57 -0.55 -7.87
C PHE A 97 -6.26 0.89 -7.46
N GLU A 98 -5.42 1.59 -8.20
CA GLU A 98 -5.09 3.00 -7.95
C GLU A 98 -6.35 3.86 -7.85
N VAL A 99 -7.33 3.61 -8.70
CA VAL A 99 -8.60 4.35 -8.68
C VAL A 99 -9.38 4.09 -7.38
N LEU A 100 -9.41 2.83 -6.93
CA LEU A 100 -10.08 2.47 -5.67
C LEU A 100 -9.34 3.05 -4.47
N ALA A 101 -8.01 3.00 -4.49
CA ALA A 101 -7.16 3.43 -3.39
C ALA A 101 -7.23 4.96 -3.17
N ASN A 102 -7.49 5.73 -4.21
CA ASN A 102 -7.57 7.19 -4.10
C ASN A 102 -8.74 7.68 -3.25
N GLU A 103 -9.66 6.80 -2.84
CA GLU A 103 -10.68 7.13 -1.85
C GLU A 103 -10.10 7.23 -0.44
N TYR A 104 -8.97 6.58 -0.18
CA TYR A 104 -8.37 6.46 1.17
C TYR A 104 -7.03 7.17 1.28
N PHE A 105 -6.23 7.13 0.21
CA PHE A 105 -4.92 7.78 0.17
C PHE A 105 -5.03 9.15 -0.46
N VAL A 106 -4.19 10.08 -0.02
CA VAL A 106 -4.10 11.41 -0.64
C VAL A 106 -3.68 11.29 -2.10
N VAL A 107 -2.71 10.39 -2.36
CA VAL A 107 -2.24 10.10 -3.71
C VAL A 107 -1.73 8.68 -3.78
N THR A 108 -2.05 7.99 -4.88
CA THR A 108 -1.56 6.63 -5.16
C THR A 108 -0.96 6.62 -6.56
N HIS A 109 0.18 5.97 -6.71
CA HIS A 109 0.82 5.83 -8.02
C HIS A 109 1.46 4.46 -8.16
N VAL A 110 1.41 3.90 -9.38
CA VAL A 110 1.98 2.60 -9.70
C VAL A 110 3.26 2.78 -10.51
N PHE A 111 4.30 2.06 -10.13
CA PHE A 111 5.63 2.11 -10.75
C PHE A 111 6.05 0.72 -11.20
N ARG A 112 6.97 0.66 -12.15
CA ARG A 112 7.57 -0.59 -12.59
C ARG A 112 8.87 -0.90 -11.84
N GLU A 113 9.51 0.10 -11.25
CA GLU A 113 10.79 -0.06 -10.57
C GLU A 113 10.75 0.49 -9.15
N LEU A 114 11.34 -0.25 -8.22
CA LEU A 114 11.35 0.09 -6.81
C LEU A 114 12.05 1.43 -6.56
N ALA A 115 13.17 1.69 -7.24
CA ALA A 115 13.92 2.93 -7.07
C ALA A 115 13.09 4.16 -7.44
N GLU A 116 12.29 4.08 -8.50
CA GLU A 116 11.41 5.17 -8.90
C GLU A 116 10.31 5.43 -7.85
N ALA A 117 9.76 4.35 -7.30
CA ALA A 117 8.73 4.46 -6.25
C ALA A 117 9.28 5.12 -4.99
N GLU A 118 10.46 4.73 -4.57
CA GLU A 118 11.10 5.31 -3.39
C GLU A 118 11.45 6.79 -3.60
N SER A 119 11.97 7.13 -4.77
CA SER A 119 12.27 8.51 -5.13
C SER A 119 11.00 9.38 -5.12
N TRP A 120 9.92 8.87 -5.69
CA TRP A 120 8.62 9.56 -5.70
C TRP A 120 8.09 9.77 -4.28
N LEU A 121 8.14 8.75 -3.42
CA LEU A 121 7.68 8.85 -2.04
C LEU A 121 8.44 9.94 -1.29
N ASN A 122 9.76 9.99 -1.44
CA ASN A 122 10.57 11.02 -0.81
C ASN A 122 10.21 12.42 -1.29
N ALA A 123 9.86 12.56 -2.58
CA ALA A 123 9.52 13.85 -3.17
C ALA A 123 8.12 14.34 -2.75
N VAL A 124 7.13 13.44 -2.67
CA VAL A 124 5.74 13.84 -2.41
C VAL A 124 5.37 13.89 -0.93
N THR A 125 6.10 13.17 -0.08
CA THR A 125 5.75 13.04 1.34
C THR A 125 5.60 14.40 2.04
N PRO A 126 6.48 15.39 1.86
CA PRO A 126 6.30 16.70 2.50
C PRO A 126 4.99 17.40 2.08
N SER A 127 4.64 17.33 0.79
CA SER A 127 3.40 17.94 0.29
C SER A 127 2.17 17.22 0.78
N VAL A 128 2.19 15.89 0.79
CA VAL A 128 1.10 15.06 1.30
C VAL A 128 0.86 15.34 2.78
N ARG A 129 1.92 15.48 3.55
CA ARG A 129 1.84 15.76 4.98
C ARG A 129 1.11 17.08 5.24
N ARG A 130 1.40 18.12 4.45
CA ARG A 130 0.73 19.40 4.58
C ARG A 130 -0.74 19.33 4.21
N MET A 131 -1.10 18.53 3.20
CA MET A 131 -2.48 18.39 2.73
C MET A 131 -3.32 17.51 3.65
N ALA A 132 -2.76 16.39 4.10
CA ALA A 132 -3.49 15.37 4.86
C ALA A 132 -3.53 15.67 6.35
N TYR A 133 -2.51 16.36 6.88
CA TYR A 133 -2.36 16.60 8.32
C TYR A 133 -2.10 18.09 8.59
N PRO A 134 -3.08 18.93 8.33
CA PRO A 134 -2.93 20.37 8.60
C PRO A 134 -2.75 20.61 10.10
N GLN A 135 -1.88 21.52 10.43
CA GLN A 135 -1.62 21.89 11.82
C GLN A 135 -2.41 23.12 12.23
#